data_b2060cc808188d9a7d73c9a39dcf5595
#
_entry.id   b2060cc808188d9a7d73c9a39dcf5595
#
_cell.length_a   1.000
_cell.length_b   1.000
_cell.length_c   1.000
_cell.angle_alpha   90.00
_cell.angle_beta   90.00
_cell.angle_gamma   90.00
#
_symmetry.space_group_name_H-M   'P 1'
#
loop_
_entity.id
_entity.type
_entity.pdbx_description
1 polymer ?
#
loop_
_entity_poly.entity_id
_entity_poly.type
_entity_poly.pdbx_seq_one_letter_code
_entity_poly.pdbx_strand_id
1 'polypeptide(L)' 'MHEHHHHHHDHEVNSSDEAAAMLAYMVHHNEHHIEELADIAAKLPEEVRAKITEAAEIMKKGNELLREAAEQVK' A
#
# COMPACT_ATOMS: atom_id res chain seq x y z
N MET A 1 -15.90 -8.06 23.91
CA MET A 1 -15.75 -7.98 23.51
C MET A 1 -15.46 -7.81 22.95
N HIS A 2 -15.70 -7.67 22.65
CA HIS A 2 -15.50 -7.43 22.01
C HIS A 2 -15.38 -7.42 21.12
N GLU A 3 -15.47 -7.42 20.81
CA GLU A 3 -15.46 -7.37 19.99
C GLU A 3 -15.16 -7.18 19.24
N HIS A 4 -15.43 -7.20 19.12
CA HIS A 4 -15.21 -7.00 18.30
C HIS A 4 -15.10 -7.10 17.39
N HIS A 5 -15.34 -7.20 17.21
CA HIS A 5 -15.36 -7.38 16.34
C HIS A 5 -15.47 -7.30 15.46
N HIS A 6 -15.83 -7.28 15.25
CA HIS A 6 -16.05 -7.25 14.45
C HIS A 6 -15.97 -6.99 13.65
N HIS A 7 -16.14 -6.89 13.35
CA HIS A 7 -16.16 -6.68 12.53
C HIS A 7 -15.74 -6.70 11.73
N HIS A 8 -15.44 -6.64 11.40
CA HIS A 8 -15.13 -6.91 10.52
C HIS A 8 -15.39 -7.53 9.54
N HIS A 9 -15.69 -7.98 9.30
CA HIS A 9 -16.32 -8.53 8.20
C HIS A 9 -17.07 -7.58 7.41
N ASP A 10 -17.26 -6.61 7.93
CA ASP A 10 -17.69 -5.53 7.19
C ASP A 10 -16.87 -5.27 6.03
N HIS A 11 -15.73 -5.87 5.99
CA HIS A 11 -14.80 -5.59 4.92
C HIS A 11 -14.85 -6.64 3.87
N GLU A 12 -15.90 -7.45 3.87
CA GLU A 12 -16.07 -8.34 2.78
C GLU A 12 -16.30 -7.57 1.52
N VAL A 13 -15.65 -8.00 0.46
CA VAL A 13 -15.77 -7.34 -0.82
C VAL A 13 -16.79 -8.10 -1.64
N ASN A 14 -17.94 -7.48 -1.87
CA ASN A 14 -19.05 -8.15 -2.52
C ASN A 14 -19.22 -7.77 -3.98
N SER A 15 -18.48 -6.78 -4.45
CA SER A 15 -18.63 -6.34 -5.82
C SER A 15 -17.29 -5.87 -6.33
N SER A 16 -17.18 -5.81 -7.66
CA SER A 16 -15.95 -5.30 -8.24
C SER A 16 -15.78 -3.81 -7.98
N ASP A 17 -16.88 -3.08 -7.84
CA ASP A 17 -16.76 -1.67 -7.51
C ASP A 17 -16.15 -1.46 -6.14
N GLU A 18 -16.57 -2.26 -5.15
CA GLU A 18 -15.99 -2.18 -3.83
C GLU A 18 -14.53 -2.61 -3.85
N ALA A 19 -14.23 -3.64 -4.61
CA ALA A 19 -12.86 -4.11 -4.71
C ALA A 19 -11.97 -3.04 -5.32
N ALA A 20 -12.46 -2.37 -6.36
CA ALA A 20 -11.69 -1.31 -7.00
C ALA A 20 -11.45 -0.16 -6.03
N ALA A 21 -12.46 0.20 -5.26
CA ALA A 21 -12.32 1.28 -4.29
C ALA A 21 -11.31 0.94 -3.21
N MET A 22 -11.35 -0.30 -2.72
CA MET A 22 -10.39 -0.74 -1.72
C MET A 22 -8.98 -0.77 -2.29
N LEU A 23 -8.85 -1.22 -3.52
CA LEU A 23 -7.54 -1.28 -4.15
C LEU A 23 -6.98 0.13 -4.34
N ALA A 24 -7.81 1.07 -4.77
CA ALA A 24 -7.38 2.45 -4.91
C ALA A 24 -6.92 3.03 -3.58
N TYR A 25 -7.66 2.71 -2.51
CA TYR A 25 -7.26 3.15 -1.19
C TYR A 25 -5.89 2.57 -0.82
N MET A 26 -5.69 1.29 -1.08
CA MET A 26 -4.42 0.65 -0.74
C MET A 26 -3.26 1.24 -1.53
N VAL A 27 -3.49 1.56 -2.80
CA VAL A 27 -2.46 2.18 -3.62
C VAL A 27 -2.03 3.51 -2.99
N HIS A 28 -3.00 4.32 -2.60
CA HIS A 28 -2.70 5.60 -1.99
C HIS A 28 -2.00 5.43 -0.64
N HIS A 29 -2.47 4.47 0.14
CA HIS A 29 -1.88 4.19 1.44
C HIS A 29 -0.43 3.72 1.28
N ASN A 30 -0.18 2.88 0.28
CA ASN A 30 1.18 2.41 0.01
C ASN A 30 2.11 3.55 -0.35
N GLU A 31 1.62 4.56 -1.04
CA GLU A 31 2.44 5.70 -1.39
C GLU A 31 2.96 6.41 -0.14
N HIS A 32 2.10 6.53 0.87
CA HIS A 32 2.54 7.13 2.13
C HIS A 32 3.63 6.32 2.80
N HIS A 33 3.48 5.01 2.81
CA HIS A 33 4.50 4.15 3.43
C HIS A 33 5.82 4.23 2.68
N ILE A 34 5.75 4.31 1.35
CA ILE A 34 6.97 4.43 0.56
C ILE A 34 7.68 5.74 0.88
N GLU A 35 6.92 6.83 1.04
CA GLU A 35 7.51 8.10 1.43
C GLU A 35 8.13 8.03 2.81
N GLU A 36 7.47 7.33 3.74
CA GLU A 36 8.00 7.17 5.08
C GLU A 36 9.32 6.43 5.07
N LEU A 37 9.45 5.44 4.18
CA LEU A 37 10.70 4.72 4.06
C LEU A 37 11.84 5.64 3.63
N ALA A 38 11.56 6.58 2.74
CA ALA A 38 12.57 7.53 2.32
C ALA A 38 13.01 8.41 3.50
N ASP A 39 12.06 8.84 4.31
CA ASP A 39 12.39 9.65 5.48
C ASP A 39 13.22 8.86 6.48
N ILE A 40 12.88 7.60 6.69
CA ILE A 40 13.63 6.74 7.59
C ILE A 40 15.04 6.54 7.06
N ALA A 41 15.15 6.26 5.76
CA ALA A 41 16.45 6.01 5.15
C ALA A 41 17.37 7.21 5.29
N ALA A 42 16.81 8.41 5.21
CA ALA A 42 17.62 9.62 5.29
C ALA A 42 18.33 9.74 6.62
N LYS A 43 17.87 9.04 7.66
CA LYS A 43 18.44 9.13 9.00
C LYS A 43 19.34 7.96 9.33
N LEU A 44 19.62 7.11 8.37
CA LEU A 44 20.40 5.89 8.60
C LEU A 44 21.70 5.91 7.81
N PRO A 45 22.67 5.06 8.21
CA PRO A 45 23.94 5.00 7.48
C PRO A 45 23.73 4.64 6.03
N GLU A 46 24.69 5.05 5.21
CA GLU A 46 24.54 4.95 3.78
C GLU A 46 24.30 3.51 3.30
N GLU A 47 24.99 2.55 3.93
CA GLU A 47 24.80 1.16 3.51
C GLU A 47 23.38 0.68 3.71
N VAL A 48 22.82 1.05 4.86
CA VAL A 48 21.43 0.67 5.16
C VAL A 48 20.48 1.43 4.26
N ARG A 49 20.78 2.72 4.05
CA ARG A 49 19.94 3.56 3.21
C ARG A 49 19.82 3.01 1.80
N ALA A 50 20.93 2.50 1.26
CA ALA A 50 20.91 1.97 -0.10
C ALA A 50 19.93 0.80 -0.22
N LYS A 51 19.91 -0.08 0.78
CA LYS A 51 18.99 -1.21 0.75
C LYS A 51 17.56 -0.79 0.86
N ILE A 52 17.28 0.19 1.72
CA ILE A 52 15.92 0.67 1.88
C ILE A 52 15.45 1.35 0.60
N THR A 53 16.34 2.11 -0.03
CA THR A 53 16.01 2.79 -1.27
C THR A 53 15.69 1.78 -2.37
N GLU A 54 16.47 0.71 -2.44
CA GLU A 54 16.19 -0.32 -3.42
C GLU A 54 14.83 -0.97 -3.19
N ALA A 55 14.54 -1.27 -1.93
CA ALA A 55 13.25 -1.85 -1.57
C ALA A 55 12.11 -0.90 -1.92
N ALA A 56 12.30 0.39 -1.65
CA ALA A 56 11.26 1.36 -1.95
C ALA A 56 10.99 1.46 -3.44
N GLU A 57 12.05 1.35 -4.26
CA GLU A 57 11.86 1.38 -5.70
C GLU A 57 11.06 0.18 -6.19
N ILE A 58 11.32 -0.99 -5.62
CA ILE A 58 10.56 -2.18 -5.98
C ILE A 58 9.11 -2.01 -5.55
N MET A 59 8.88 -1.46 -4.37
CA MET A 59 7.53 -1.22 -3.89
C MET A 59 6.80 -0.23 -4.79
N LYS A 60 7.49 0.79 -5.28
CA LYS A 60 6.88 1.74 -6.19
C LYS A 60 6.40 1.05 -7.46
N LYS A 61 7.23 0.18 -8.01
CA LYS A 61 6.85 -0.53 -9.22
C LYS A 61 5.65 -1.41 -8.98
N GLY A 62 5.65 -2.13 -7.85
CA GLY A 62 4.50 -2.95 -7.51
C GLY A 62 3.25 -2.12 -7.36
N ASN A 63 3.38 -0.95 -6.74
CA ASN A 63 2.23 -0.10 -6.51
C ASN A 63 1.69 0.47 -7.81
N GLU A 64 2.56 0.74 -8.79
CA GLU A 64 2.09 1.18 -10.10
C GLU A 64 1.24 0.11 -10.77
N LEU A 65 1.66 -1.15 -10.65
CA LEU A 65 0.87 -2.24 -11.20
C LEU A 65 -0.49 -2.33 -10.52
N LEU A 66 -0.52 -2.10 -9.21
CA LEU A 66 -1.78 -2.11 -8.48
C LEU A 66 -2.68 -0.98 -8.93
N ARG A 67 -2.09 0.18 -9.20
CA ARG A 67 -2.87 1.31 -9.68
C ARG A 67 -3.48 1.01 -11.04
N GLU A 68 -2.69 0.41 -11.93
CA GLU A 68 -3.19 0.03 -13.24
C GLU A 68 -4.31 -0.99 -13.12
N ALA A 69 -4.15 -1.94 -12.19
CA ALA A 69 -5.18 -2.94 -11.98
C ALA A 69 -6.47 -2.29 -11.51
N ALA A 70 -6.36 -1.33 -10.60
CA ALA A 70 -7.54 -0.64 -10.10
C ALA A 70 -8.28 0.08 -11.23
N GLU A 71 -7.51 0.67 -12.16
CA GLU A 71 -8.12 1.37 -13.27
C GLU A 71 -8.80 0.44 -14.24
N GLN A 72 -8.33 -0.79 -14.32
CA GLN A 72 -8.92 -1.76 -15.24
C GLN A 72 -10.24 -2.32 -14.75
N VAL A 73 -10.54 -2.15 -13.49
CA VAL A 73 -11.76 -2.72 -12.93
C VAL A 73 -12.98 -1.93 -13.33
N LYS A 74 -12.88 -0.71 -13.77
CA LYS A 74 -14.02 0.15 -14.09
C LYS A 74 -14.92 -0.32 -15.22
#